data_bf1415f7afac683b2346b9862daae5d3
#
_entry.id   bf1415f7afac683b2346b9862daae5d3
#
_cell.length_a   1.000
_cell.length_b   1.000
_cell.length_c   1.000
_cell.angle_alpha   90.00
_cell.angle_beta   90.00
_cell.angle_gamma   90.00
#
_symmetry.space_group_name_H-M   'P 1'
#
loop_
_entity.id
_entity.type
_entity.pdbx_description
1 polymer ?
#
loop_
_entity_poly.entity_id
_entity_poly.type
_entity_poly.pdbx_seq_one_letter_code
_entity_poly.pdbx_strand_id
1 'polypeptide(L)'
;MTNIEKLRYSAAVTTFITGILHLTFVPNLIGYSGYTSLFFLITGIAQLFWVVPILKKWSNIWYYVGMGGTFILLALWLITRVPHNRILNRALPVNDIGIVIELLQTTFIIFCGLIIVTTNRELYTQEKETELKDE
;
A
#
# COMPACT_ATOMS: atom_id res chain seq x y z
N MET A 1 16.12 4.56 17.36
CA MET A 1 14.95 4.30 16.49
C MET A 1 14.09 3.21 17.11
N THR A 2 12.86 3.51 17.42
CA THR A 2 11.90 2.57 18.01
C THR A 2 11.46 1.51 17.00
N ASN A 3 10.87 0.40 17.47
CA ASN A 3 10.37 -0.64 16.57
C ASN A 3 9.27 -0.11 15.64
N ILE A 4 8.39 0.77 16.14
CA ILE A 4 7.35 1.40 15.33
C ILE A 4 7.92 2.34 14.25
N GLU A 5 9.01 3.04 14.54
CA GLU A 5 9.69 3.87 13.54
C GLU A 5 10.31 3.01 12.43
N LYS A 6 10.91 1.87 12.78
CA LYS A 6 11.41 0.90 11.78
C LYS A 6 10.29 0.41 10.85
N LEU A 7 9.12 0.07 11.42
CA LEU A 7 7.95 -0.34 10.64
C LEU A 7 7.47 0.76 9.71
N ARG A 8 7.44 2.03 10.17
CA ARG A 8 7.06 3.18 9.33
C ARG A 8 8.02 3.40 8.17
N TYR A 9 9.33 3.37 8.43
CA TYR A 9 10.32 3.48 7.36
C TYR A 9 10.21 2.32 6.37
N SER A 10 10.01 1.10 6.84
CA SER A 10 9.82 -0.07 5.96
C SER A 10 8.56 0.06 5.11
N ALA A 11 7.43 0.50 5.68
CA ALA A 11 6.20 0.77 4.95
C ALA A 11 6.39 1.89 3.91
N ALA A 12 7.08 2.98 4.28
CA ALA A 12 7.35 4.08 3.36
C ALA A 12 8.23 3.64 2.17
N VAL A 13 9.27 2.85 2.43
CA VAL A 13 10.17 2.32 1.39
C VAL A 13 9.41 1.37 0.46
N THR A 14 8.59 0.46 0.99
CA THR A 14 7.79 -0.46 0.16
C THR A 14 6.84 0.28 -0.77
N THR A 15 6.06 1.24 -0.25
CA THR A 15 5.14 2.01 -1.11
C THR A 15 5.88 2.92 -2.09
N PHE A 16 7.04 3.46 -1.71
CA PHE A 16 7.89 4.25 -2.61
C PHE A 16 8.38 3.42 -3.80
N ILE A 17 8.96 2.25 -3.53
CA ILE A 17 9.46 1.35 -4.59
C ILE A 17 8.31 0.92 -5.49
N THR A 18 7.17 0.55 -4.91
CA THR A 18 5.98 0.15 -5.67
C THR A 18 5.47 1.28 -6.56
N GLY A 19 5.45 2.52 -6.06
CA GLY A 19 5.07 3.71 -6.83
C GLY A 19 5.99 3.92 -8.04
N ILE A 20 7.30 3.82 -7.85
CA ILE A 20 8.28 3.91 -8.94
C ILE A 20 8.04 2.80 -9.97
N LEU A 21 7.86 1.55 -9.54
CA LEU A 21 7.60 0.44 -10.44
C LEU A 21 6.32 0.65 -11.26
N HIS A 22 5.23 1.16 -10.68
CA HIS A 22 4.03 1.52 -11.43
C HIS A 22 4.32 2.57 -12.50
N LEU A 23 5.08 3.60 -12.17
CA LEU A 23 5.41 4.67 -13.11
C LEU A 23 6.31 4.20 -14.27
N THR A 24 7.18 3.20 -14.04
CA THR A 24 8.02 2.63 -15.11
C THR A 24 7.22 1.91 -16.19
N PHE A 25 6.00 1.47 -15.90
CA PHE A 25 5.12 0.86 -16.90
C PHE A 25 4.41 1.88 -17.79
N VAL A 26 4.24 3.11 -17.32
CA VAL A 26 3.47 4.14 -18.05
C VAL A 26 3.93 4.34 -19.48
N PRO A 27 5.24 4.55 -19.79
CA PRO A 27 5.69 4.77 -21.16
C PRO A 27 5.39 3.59 -22.10
N ASN A 28 5.51 2.36 -21.57
CA ASN A 28 5.29 1.15 -22.36
C ASN A 28 3.81 0.90 -22.68
N LEU A 29 2.90 1.46 -21.89
CA LEU A 29 1.46 1.27 -22.00
C LEU A 29 0.77 2.36 -22.82
N ILE A 30 1.38 3.52 -23.04
CA ILE A 30 0.80 4.65 -23.80
C ILE A 30 0.40 4.22 -25.22
N GLY A 31 1.24 3.42 -25.87
CA GLY A 31 0.97 2.90 -27.22
C GLY A 31 -0.02 1.74 -27.28
N TYR A 32 -0.35 1.13 -26.11
CA TYR A 32 -1.18 -0.07 -26.05
C TYR A 32 -2.61 0.22 -25.57
N SER A 33 -2.76 1.01 -24.53
CA SER A 33 -4.05 1.44 -23.98
C SER A 33 -3.88 2.68 -23.10
N GLY A 34 -4.45 3.79 -23.53
CA GLY A 34 -4.40 5.04 -22.77
C GLY A 34 -5.04 4.92 -21.37
N TYR A 35 -6.12 4.16 -21.23
CA TYR A 35 -6.77 3.93 -19.92
C TYR A 35 -5.88 3.15 -18.97
N THR A 36 -5.20 2.11 -19.44
CA THR A 36 -4.27 1.32 -18.63
C THR A 36 -3.06 2.18 -18.21
N SER A 37 -2.51 2.96 -19.11
CA SER A 37 -1.41 3.88 -18.82
C SER A 37 -1.81 4.92 -17.77
N LEU A 38 -3.00 5.51 -17.89
CA LEU A 38 -3.53 6.48 -16.93
C LEU A 38 -3.74 5.83 -15.56
N PHE A 39 -4.25 4.60 -15.51
CA PHE A 39 -4.39 3.84 -14.25
C PHE A 39 -3.05 3.66 -13.54
N PHE A 40 -2.01 3.21 -14.25
CA PHE A 40 -0.68 3.03 -13.68
C PHE A 40 -0.05 4.36 -13.23
N LEU A 41 -0.30 5.45 -13.97
CA LEU A 41 0.16 6.79 -13.61
C LEU A 41 -0.47 7.25 -12.29
N ILE A 42 -1.80 7.20 -12.18
CA ILE A 42 -2.54 7.62 -10.99
C ILE A 42 -2.14 6.76 -9.79
N THR A 43 -2.06 5.45 -9.96
CA THR A 43 -1.67 4.51 -8.91
C THR A 43 -0.25 4.76 -8.43
N GLY A 44 0.69 4.96 -9.34
CA GLY A 44 2.08 5.25 -8.99
C GLY A 44 2.22 6.56 -8.22
N ILE A 45 1.56 7.63 -8.67
CA ILE A 45 1.56 8.92 -7.97
C ILE A 45 0.91 8.80 -6.59
N ALA A 46 -0.22 8.09 -6.47
CA ALA A 46 -0.89 7.87 -5.19
C ALA A 46 0.02 7.13 -4.21
N GLN A 47 0.72 6.10 -4.63
CA GLN A 47 1.67 5.35 -3.78
C GLN A 47 2.86 6.20 -3.35
N LEU A 48 3.40 7.05 -4.23
CA LEU A 48 4.45 8.01 -3.85
C LEU A 48 3.93 9.05 -2.85
N PHE A 49 2.70 9.54 -3.03
CA PHE A 49 2.07 10.44 -2.08
C PHE A 49 1.97 9.82 -0.68
N TRP A 50 1.66 8.51 -0.60
CA TRP A 50 1.48 7.80 0.68
C TRP A 50 2.74 7.76 1.55
N VAL A 51 3.93 7.93 0.98
CA VAL A 51 5.19 8.08 1.73
C VAL A 51 5.10 9.23 2.74
N VAL A 52 4.45 10.34 2.36
CA VAL A 52 4.36 11.55 3.18
C VAL A 52 3.57 11.33 4.47
N PRO A 53 2.30 10.85 4.46
CA PRO A 53 1.55 10.61 5.68
C PRO A 53 2.19 9.57 6.60
N ILE A 54 2.89 8.57 6.04
CA ILE A 54 3.58 7.56 6.84
C ILE A 54 4.77 8.16 7.58
N LEU A 55 5.64 8.89 6.89
CA LEU A 55 6.84 9.50 7.48
C LEU A 55 6.50 10.65 8.43
N LYS A 56 5.49 11.46 8.09
CA LYS A 56 5.03 12.57 8.94
C LYS A 56 4.14 12.15 10.10
N LYS A 57 3.93 10.84 10.27
CA LYS A 57 3.13 10.27 11.38
C LYS A 57 1.73 10.88 11.47
N TRP A 58 1.06 11.02 10.31
CA TRP A 58 -0.32 11.49 10.28
C TRP A 58 -1.23 10.49 11.02
N SER A 59 -2.49 10.85 11.27
CA SER A 59 -3.41 10.03 12.06
C SER A 59 -3.59 8.60 11.50
N ASN A 60 -3.99 7.66 12.35
CA ASN A 60 -4.17 6.25 11.98
C ASN A 60 -5.11 6.03 10.79
N ILE A 61 -6.03 6.96 10.52
CA ILE A 61 -6.93 6.88 9.36
C ILE A 61 -6.18 6.72 8.04
N TRP A 62 -5.01 7.35 7.91
CA TRP A 62 -4.19 7.27 6.69
C TRP A 62 -3.62 5.88 6.45
N TYR A 63 -3.33 5.12 7.51
CA TYR A 63 -2.91 3.73 7.36
C TYR A 63 -4.07 2.85 6.89
N TYR A 64 -5.30 3.06 7.43
CA TYR A 64 -6.48 2.33 6.97
C TYR A 64 -6.82 2.65 5.50
N VAL A 65 -6.78 3.91 5.10
CA VAL A 65 -7.03 4.32 3.72
C VAL A 65 -5.96 3.77 2.77
N GLY A 66 -4.68 3.82 3.17
CA GLY A 66 -3.58 3.24 2.40
C GLY A 66 -3.71 1.74 2.22
N MET A 67 -4.04 1.00 3.29
CA MET A 67 -4.30 -0.44 3.23
C MET A 67 -5.49 -0.76 2.32
N GLY A 68 -6.60 -0.05 2.47
CA GLY A 68 -7.81 -0.25 1.66
C GLY A 68 -7.56 0.00 0.18
N GLY A 69 -6.88 1.11 -0.16
CA GLY A 69 -6.49 1.42 -1.53
C GLY A 69 -5.56 0.35 -2.12
N THR A 70 -4.54 -0.07 -1.38
CA THR A 70 -3.62 -1.12 -1.82
C THR A 70 -4.32 -2.47 -1.97
N PHE A 71 -5.25 -2.81 -1.07
CA PHE A 71 -6.06 -4.02 -1.18
C PHE A 71 -6.92 -4.04 -2.45
N ILE A 72 -7.51 -2.89 -2.82
CA ILE A 72 -8.25 -2.76 -4.08
C ILE A 72 -7.35 -3.02 -5.29
N LEU A 73 -6.12 -2.49 -5.30
CA LEU A 73 -5.17 -2.72 -6.38
C LEU A 73 -4.80 -4.20 -6.51
N LEU A 74 -4.54 -4.87 -5.39
CA LEU A 74 -4.24 -6.29 -5.32
C LEU A 74 -5.42 -7.14 -5.84
N ALA A 75 -6.66 -6.80 -5.44
CA ALA A 75 -7.87 -7.45 -5.93
C ALA A 75 -8.06 -7.25 -7.45
N LEU A 76 -7.83 -6.04 -7.96
CA LEU A 76 -7.90 -5.75 -9.39
C LEU A 76 -6.85 -6.55 -10.18
N TRP A 77 -5.63 -6.65 -9.65
CA TRP A 77 -4.59 -7.47 -10.26
C TRP A 77 -5.02 -8.94 -10.36
N LEU A 78 -5.52 -9.53 -9.28
CA LEU A 78 -6.01 -10.91 -9.27
C LEU A 78 -7.16 -11.12 -10.25
N ILE A 79 -8.17 -10.24 -10.23
CA ILE A 79 -9.36 -10.35 -11.10
C ILE A 79 -8.96 -10.28 -12.57
N THR A 80 -8.03 -9.42 -12.95
CA THR A 80 -7.60 -9.26 -14.35
C THR A 80 -6.80 -10.46 -14.89
N ARG A 81 -6.36 -11.40 -14.04
CA ARG A 81 -5.69 -12.64 -14.45
C ARG A 81 -6.65 -13.81 -14.65
N VAL A 82 -7.90 -13.67 -14.22
CA VAL A 82 -8.93 -14.72 -14.44
C VAL A 82 -9.42 -14.67 -15.89
N PRO A 83 -9.52 -15.82 -16.59
CA PRO A 83 -10.14 -15.88 -17.91
C PRO A 83 -11.60 -15.39 -17.86
N HIS A 84 -12.04 -14.70 -18.91
CA HIS A 84 -13.40 -14.16 -19.01
C HIS A 84 -13.79 -13.21 -17.86
N ASN A 85 -12.82 -12.48 -17.30
CA ASN A 85 -13.11 -11.50 -16.26
C ASN A 85 -14.01 -10.37 -16.83
N ARG A 86 -14.85 -9.79 -15.95
CA ARG A 86 -15.83 -8.76 -16.34
C ARG A 86 -15.21 -7.41 -16.74
N ILE A 87 -13.93 -7.21 -16.46
CA ILE A 87 -13.25 -5.91 -16.70
C ILE A 87 -12.67 -5.89 -18.11
N LEU A 88 -11.94 -6.94 -18.51
CA LEU A 88 -11.19 -6.97 -19.77
C LEU A 88 -11.66 -8.07 -20.73
N ASN A 89 -12.56 -8.94 -20.30
CA ASN A 89 -13.02 -10.14 -21.03
C ASN A 89 -11.89 -11.07 -21.54
N ARG A 90 -10.69 -10.88 -21.00
CA ARG A 90 -9.49 -11.70 -21.28
C ARG A 90 -8.57 -11.70 -20.08
N ALA A 91 -7.83 -12.78 -19.86
CA ALA A 91 -6.79 -12.80 -18.84
C ALA A 91 -5.56 -12.01 -19.32
N LEU A 92 -5.02 -11.16 -18.43
CA LEU A 92 -3.72 -10.54 -18.66
C LEU A 92 -2.60 -11.52 -18.30
N PRO A 93 -1.45 -11.48 -18.99
CA PRO A 93 -0.31 -12.31 -18.65
C PRO A 93 0.24 -11.94 -17.29
N VAL A 94 0.71 -12.96 -16.57
CA VAL A 94 1.48 -12.77 -15.33
C VAL A 94 2.94 -12.53 -15.74
N ASN A 95 3.54 -11.45 -15.25
CA ASN A 95 4.94 -11.14 -15.44
C ASN A 95 5.66 -11.00 -14.10
N ASP A 96 6.98 -11.19 -14.10
CA ASP A 96 7.79 -11.19 -12.88
C ASP A 96 7.73 -9.86 -12.13
N ILE A 97 7.73 -8.74 -12.85
CA ILE A 97 7.63 -7.40 -12.24
C ILE A 97 6.26 -7.20 -11.58
N GLY A 98 5.18 -7.68 -12.22
CA GLY A 98 3.85 -7.67 -11.61
C GLY A 98 3.81 -8.44 -10.30
N ILE A 99 4.42 -9.62 -10.24
CA ILE A 99 4.53 -10.40 -9.00
C ILE A 99 5.31 -9.64 -7.92
N VAL A 100 6.42 -9.00 -8.28
CA VAL A 100 7.19 -8.17 -7.34
C VAL A 100 6.35 -7.02 -6.78
N ILE A 101 5.59 -6.34 -7.62
CA ILE A 101 4.67 -5.28 -7.20
C ILE A 101 3.66 -5.81 -6.19
N GLU A 102 3.03 -6.96 -6.45
CA GLU A 102 2.02 -7.54 -5.55
C GLU A 102 2.63 -7.99 -4.21
N LEU A 103 3.83 -8.53 -4.22
CA LEU A 103 4.56 -8.86 -2.99
C LEU A 103 4.87 -7.60 -2.16
N LEU A 104 5.30 -6.53 -2.78
CA LEU A 104 5.55 -5.24 -2.10
C LEU A 104 4.25 -4.65 -1.56
N GLN A 105 3.15 -4.71 -2.30
CA GLN A 105 1.84 -4.23 -1.86
C GLN A 105 1.33 -5.04 -0.66
N THR A 106 1.46 -6.35 -0.69
CA THR A 106 1.13 -7.22 0.44
C THR A 106 1.97 -6.88 1.67
N THR A 107 3.27 -6.70 1.48
CA THR A 107 4.20 -6.30 2.55
C THR A 107 3.83 -4.94 3.14
N PHE A 108 3.44 -3.98 2.32
CA PHE A 108 2.95 -2.67 2.76
C PHE A 108 1.70 -2.80 3.66
N ILE A 109 0.72 -3.62 3.26
CA ILE A 109 -0.49 -3.88 4.06
C ILE A 109 -0.11 -4.46 5.42
N ILE A 110 0.80 -5.43 5.45
CA ILE A 110 1.27 -6.05 6.69
C ILE A 110 1.93 -5.00 7.60
N PHE A 111 2.83 -4.19 7.09
CA PHE A 111 3.49 -3.14 7.88
C PHE A 111 2.49 -2.11 8.41
N CYS A 112 1.53 -1.65 7.62
CA CYS A 112 0.49 -0.74 8.09
C CYS A 112 -0.36 -1.38 9.19
N GLY A 113 -0.75 -2.64 9.05
CA GLY A 113 -1.47 -3.40 10.08
C GLY A 113 -0.67 -3.50 11.38
N LEU A 114 0.61 -3.83 11.32
CA LEU A 114 1.49 -3.89 12.48
C LEU A 114 1.65 -2.52 13.16
N ILE A 115 1.76 -1.43 12.40
CA ILE A 115 1.83 -0.08 12.94
C ILE A 115 0.56 0.24 13.72
N ILE A 116 -0.62 -0.04 13.16
CA ILE A 116 -1.90 0.21 13.83
C ILE A 116 -2.00 -0.58 15.12
N VAL A 117 -1.72 -1.88 15.09
CA VAL A 117 -1.80 -2.75 16.27
C VAL A 117 -0.83 -2.29 17.36
N THR A 118 0.41 -1.96 17.00
CA THR A 118 1.42 -1.50 17.96
C THR A 118 1.04 -0.16 18.57
N THR A 119 0.59 0.81 17.77
CA THR A 119 0.15 2.12 18.26
C THR A 119 -1.05 1.99 19.22
N ASN A 120 -2.05 1.19 18.88
CA ASN A 120 -3.21 0.99 19.75
C ASN A 120 -2.83 0.31 21.06
N ARG A 121 -1.89 -0.63 21.03
CA ARG A 121 -1.40 -1.30 22.26
C ARG A 121 -0.65 -0.33 23.18
N GLU A 122 0.19 0.55 22.61
CA GLU A 122 0.91 1.57 23.38
C GLU A 122 -0.07 2.55 24.05
N LEU A 123 -1.10 3.02 23.35
CA LEU A 123 -2.12 3.89 23.89
C LEU A 123 -2.89 3.24 25.06
N TYR A 124 -3.31 1.98 24.88
CA TYR A 124 -4.01 1.24 25.93
C TYR A 124 -3.15 1.05 27.20
N THR A 125 -1.86 0.81 27.03
CA THR A 125 -0.94 0.66 28.17
C THR A 125 -0.77 1.98 28.94
N GLN A 126 -0.64 3.09 28.21
CA GLN A 126 -0.52 4.43 28.82
C GLN A 126 -1.79 4.83 29.58
N GLU A 127 -2.96 4.57 29.03
CA GLU A 127 -4.25 4.84 29.65
C GLU A 127 -4.37 4.08 31.01
N LYS A 128 -4.04 2.80 31.00
CA LYS A 128 -4.06 1.98 32.20
C LYS A 128 -3.06 2.40 33.26
N GLU A 129 -1.86 2.84 32.87
CA GLU A 129 -0.86 3.37 33.81
C GLU A 129 -1.31 4.71 34.44
N THR A 130 -2.07 5.51 33.72
CA THR A 130 -2.61 6.77 34.21
C THR A 130 -3.72 6.51 35.24
N GLU A 131 -4.64 5.61 34.93
CA GLU A 131 -5.71 5.19 35.86
C GLU A 131 -5.15 4.69 37.21
N LEU A 132 -4.09 3.86 37.16
CA LEU A 132 -3.46 3.32 38.38
C LEU A 132 -2.73 4.39 39.24
N LYS A 133 -2.38 5.53 38.67
CA LYS A 133 -1.72 6.62 39.40
C LYS A 133 -2.72 7.57 40.06
N ASP A 134 -3.94 7.59 39.59
CA ASP A 134 -5.02 8.44 40.09
C ASP A 134 -5.83 7.76 41.21
N GLU A 135 -5.58 6.44 41.45
CA GLU A 135 -6.07 5.68 42.64
C GLU A 135 -5.09 5.79 43.81
#